data_1299b6186608f92cc5b4ce7caccd7e1f
#
_entry.id   1299b6186608f92cc5b4ce7caccd7e1f
#
_cell.length_a   1.000
_cell.length_b   1.000
_cell.length_c   1.000
_cell.angle_alpha   90.00
_cell.angle_beta   90.00
_cell.angle_gamma   90.00
#
_symmetry.space_group_name_H-M   'P 1'
#
loop_
_entity.id
_entity.type
_entity.pdbx_description
1 polymer ?
#
loop_
_entity_poly.entity_id
_entity_poly.type
_entity_poly.pdbx_seq_one_letter_code
_entity_poly.pdbx_strand_id
1 'polypeptide(L)'
;EPSHLDRHIHIEQYAAEEIRQMRLCNSDLIQTFLPVNSFDDVLEHLKGKCKLNLDRSVKILKPVMEVVKKHGMEDQILMKSDPSDDSLKRIEAYAPTIDYMPIYMEEDNASEKIEKMNINYIGAELVFKSETSPVAQDSYLETQKKKGRILWGNAILYSSRVPLTGGHSDDVSLLDDPDKGWGWLADRGFDIIQTDWTKHCVDYLKEKKYRK
;
A
#
# COMPACT_ATOMS: atom_id res chain seq x y z
N GLU A 1 -8.98 -0.64 -15.79
CA GLU A 1 -9.93 -1.17 -14.79
C GLU A 1 -11.27 -0.47 -15.00
N PRO A 2 -12.41 -1.16 -14.85
CA PRO A 2 -13.69 -0.47 -14.86
C PRO A 2 -13.68 0.59 -13.77
N SER A 3 -13.94 1.83 -14.13
CA SER A 3 -14.01 2.90 -13.15
C SER A 3 -15.16 2.59 -12.19
N HIS A 4 -14.89 2.64 -10.88
CA HIS A 4 -15.96 2.59 -9.88
C HIS A 4 -16.80 3.87 -9.87
N LEU A 5 -16.87 4.56 -11.01
CA LEU A 5 -17.68 5.73 -11.24
C LEU A 5 -18.94 5.34 -12.02
N ASP A 6 -19.96 6.15 -11.90
CA ASP A 6 -21.26 5.98 -12.58
C ASP A 6 -21.20 6.07 -14.12
N ARG A 7 -20.01 6.30 -14.66
CA ARG A 7 -19.73 6.35 -16.10
C ARG A 7 -18.27 5.99 -16.39
N HIS A 8 -18.01 5.41 -17.58
CA HIS A 8 -16.66 5.21 -18.08
C HIS A 8 -16.06 6.53 -18.52
N ILE A 9 -15.03 7.01 -17.82
CA ILE A 9 -14.37 8.27 -18.11
C ILE A 9 -12.84 8.13 -18.01
N HIS A 10 -12.15 9.02 -18.71
CA HIS A 10 -10.76 9.35 -18.44
C HIS A 10 -10.77 10.60 -17.54
N ILE A 11 -10.53 10.42 -16.26
CA ILE A 11 -10.72 11.44 -15.23
C ILE A 11 -9.96 12.74 -15.51
N GLU A 12 -8.81 12.64 -16.19
CA GLU A 12 -7.99 13.77 -16.63
C GLU A 12 -8.64 14.67 -17.67
N GLN A 13 -9.76 14.26 -18.27
CA GLN A 13 -10.51 15.03 -19.27
C GLN A 13 -11.61 15.89 -18.65
N TYR A 14 -11.80 15.81 -17.34
CA TYR A 14 -12.89 16.50 -16.65
C TYR A 14 -12.35 17.52 -15.65
N ALA A 15 -13.05 18.63 -15.50
CA ALA A 15 -12.76 19.58 -14.44
C ALA A 15 -13.10 18.98 -13.06
N ALA A 16 -12.41 19.43 -12.03
CA ALA A 16 -12.62 18.93 -10.65
C ALA A 16 -14.08 19.07 -10.20
N GLU A 17 -14.76 20.15 -10.63
CA GLU A 17 -16.17 20.38 -10.28
C GLU A 17 -17.10 19.36 -10.93
N GLU A 18 -16.81 18.94 -12.16
CA GLU A 18 -17.58 17.90 -12.85
C GLU A 18 -17.39 16.54 -12.16
N ILE A 19 -16.14 16.24 -11.71
CA ILE A 19 -15.82 15.00 -10.98
C ILE A 19 -16.56 14.95 -9.65
N ARG A 20 -16.71 16.06 -8.93
CA ARG A 20 -17.46 16.14 -7.68
C ARG A 20 -18.95 15.83 -7.83
N GLN A 21 -19.51 16.04 -9.01
CA GLN A 21 -20.90 15.69 -9.32
C GLN A 21 -21.09 14.18 -9.58
N MET A 22 -20.01 13.45 -9.85
CA MET A 22 -20.06 12.00 -10.07
C MET A 22 -20.29 11.26 -8.77
N ARG A 23 -20.73 10.00 -8.88
CA ARG A 23 -20.96 9.11 -7.76
C ARG A 23 -20.18 7.83 -7.95
N LEU A 24 -19.72 7.28 -6.83
CA LEU A 24 -19.09 5.96 -6.83
C LEU A 24 -20.15 4.89 -7.09
N CYS A 25 -19.74 3.81 -7.78
CA CYS A 25 -20.54 2.61 -7.95
C CYS A 25 -20.01 1.50 -7.05
N ASN A 26 -20.89 0.57 -6.70
CA ASN A 26 -20.50 -0.70 -6.08
C ASN A 26 -19.89 -1.66 -7.12
N SER A 27 -19.51 -2.87 -6.69
CA SER A 27 -18.94 -3.90 -7.56
C SER A 27 -19.85 -4.33 -8.72
N ASP A 28 -21.18 -4.18 -8.56
CA ASP A 28 -22.16 -4.50 -9.59
C ASP A 28 -22.44 -3.30 -10.53
N LEU A 29 -21.64 -2.24 -10.43
CA LEU A 29 -21.77 -0.98 -11.17
C LEU A 29 -23.08 -0.22 -10.86
N ILE A 30 -23.70 -0.50 -9.72
CA ILE A 30 -24.87 0.25 -9.26
C ILE A 30 -24.39 1.54 -8.59
N GLN A 31 -24.91 2.68 -9.05
CA GLN A 31 -24.59 3.99 -8.50
C GLN A 31 -24.95 4.06 -7.01
N THR A 32 -24.03 4.55 -6.21
CA THR A 32 -24.24 4.83 -4.78
C THR A 32 -24.54 6.31 -4.54
N PHE A 33 -24.85 6.69 -3.31
CA PHE A 33 -24.95 8.09 -2.90
C PHE A 33 -23.56 8.71 -2.57
N LEU A 34 -22.48 7.94 -2.61
CA LEU A 34 -21.14 8.36 -2.20
C LEU A 34 -20.50 9.24 -3.29
N PRO A 35 -20.05 10.46 -2.97
CA PRO A 35 -19.37 11.34 -3.90
C PRO A 35 -17.91 10.89 -4.12
N VAL A 36 -17.29 11.43 -5.18
CA VAL A 36 -15.83 11.42 -5.32
C VAL A 36 -15.26 12.52 -4.44
N ASN A 37 -14.50 12.16 -3.43
CA ASN A 37 -13.87 13.11 -2.54
C ASN A 37 -12.62 13.73 -3.18
N SER A 38 -12.36 15.00 -2.90
CA SER A 38 -11.09 15.62 -3.24
C SER A 38 -9.97 15.14 -2.28
N PHE A 39 -8.72 15.25 -2.72
CA PHE A 39 -7.59 14.90 -1.86
C PHE A 39 -7.49 15.85 -0.65
N ASP A 40 -7.80 17.13 -0.83
CA ASP A 40 -7.91 18.09 0.28
C ASP A 40 -8.92 17.64 1.35
N ASP A 41 -10.13 17.24 0.95
CA ASP A 41 -11.17 16.79 1.88
C ASP A 41 -10.75 15.52 2.64
N VAL A 42 -10.08 14.59 1.94
CA VAL A 42 -9.56 13.36 2.56
C VAL A 42 -8.50 13.68 3.60
N LEU A 43 -7.54 14.55 3.27
CA LEU A 43 -6.50 14.95 4.22
C LEU A 43 -7.09 15.66 5.44
N GLU A 44 -7.99 16.62 5.23
CA GLU A 44 -8.65 17.32 6.34
C GLU A 44 -9.38 16.35 7.26
N HIS A 45 -10.14 15.41 6.68
CA HIS A 45 -10.89 14.43 7.45
C HIS A 45 -10.00 13.46 8.25
N LEU A 46 -8.86 13.05 7.69
CA LEU A 46 -7.98 12.02 8.28
C LEU A 46 -6.81 12.58 9.09
N LYS A 47 -6.67 13.91 9.14
CA LYS A 47 -5.61 14.56 9.92
C LYS A 47 -5.62 14.11 11.38
N GLY A 48 -4.48 13.64 11.87
CA GLY A 48 -4.29 13.16 13.25
C GLY A 48 -4.93 11.79 13.55
N LYS A 49 -5.53 11.10 12.56
CA LYS A 49 -6.26 9.84 12.80
C LYS A 49 -5.50 8.59 12.40
N CYS A 50 -4.77 8.60 11.28
CA CYS A 50 -4.07 7.43 10.76
C CYS A 50 -2.95 7.82 9.80
N LYS A 51 -2.06 6.87 9.49
CA LYS A 51 -1.15 6.97 8.34
C LYS A 51 -1.93 6.73 7.04
N LEU A 52 -1.53 7.43 6.00
CA LEU A 52 -2.12 7.35 4.66
C LEU A 52 -1.09 6.81 3.67
N ASN A 53 -1.40 5.69 3.05
CA ASN A 53 -0.63 5.19 1.92
C ASN A 53 -1.10 5.88 0.64
N LEU A 54 -0.22 6.67 0.01
CA LEU A 54 -0.49 7.32 -1.28
C LEU A 54 -0.03 6.42 -2.43
N ASP A 55 -0.93 5.53 -2.85
CA ASP A 55 -0.67 4.63 -3.96
C ASP A 55 -0.78 5.34 -5.31
N ARG A 56 -0.01 4.86 -6.32
CA ARG A 56 -0.03 5.32 -7.73
C ARG A 56 0.17 6.84 -7.94
N SER A 57 0.68 7.56 -6.93
CA SER A 57 0.80 9.03 -6.94
C SER A 57 2.16 9.54 -7.41
N VAL A 58 3.16 8.67 -7.60
CA VAL A 58 4.54 9.08 -7.90
C VAL A 58 4.67 9.92 -9.17
N LYS A 59 3.83 9.66 -10.19
CA LYS A 59 3.85 10.45 -11.46
C LYS A 59 3.40 11.89 -11.28
N ILE A 60 2.56 12.15 -10.29
CA ILE A 60 2.03 13.47 -9.95
C ILE A 60 2.50 13.93 -8.55
N LEU A 61 3.65 13.44 -8.11
CA LEU A 61 4.11 13.59 -6.73
C LEU A 61 4.29 15.05 -6.32
N LYS A 62 4.78 15.92 -7.21
CA LYS A 62 4.96 17.34 -6.89
C LYS A 62 3.66 18.01 -6.42
N PRO A 63 2.57 18.06 -7.21
CA PRO A 63 1.30 18.65 -6.75
C PRO A 63 0.70 17.92 -5.55
N VAL A 64 0.86 16.60 -5.45
CA VAL A 64 0.41 15.83 -4.27
C VAL A 64 1.11 16.33 -3.00
N MET A 65 2.44 16.51 -3.04
CA MET A 65 3.19 16.99 -1.89
C MET A 65 2.91 18.46 -1.55
N GLU A 66 2.54 19.29 -2.50
CA GLU A 66 2.07 20.67 -2.25
C GLU A 66 0.81 20.66 -1.38
N VAL A 67 -0.14 19.76 -1.69
CA VAL A 67 -1.37 19.60 -0.89
C VAL A 67 -1.07 19.01 0.48
N VAL A 68 -0.25 17.97 0.58
CA VAL A 68 0.16 17.37 1.86
C VAL A 68 0.79 18.42 2.79
N LYS A 69 1.72 19.23 2.27
CA LYS A 69 2.39 20.30 3.03
C LYS A 69 1.41 21.40 3.47
N LYS A 70 0.48 21.78 2.61
CA LYS A 70 -0.59 22.74 2.95
C LYS A 70 -1.37 22.30 4.20
N HIS A 71 -1.61 20.98 4.35
CA HIS A 71 -2.29 20.40 5.50
C HIS A 71 -1.36 20.10 6.70
N GLY A 72 -0.03 20.19 6.52
CA GLY A 72 0.96 19.81 7.55
C GLY A 72 0.81 18.35 7.96
N MET A 73 0.73 17.45 6.98
CA MET A 73 0.48 16.01 7.20
C MET A 73 1.62 15.12 6.71
N GLU A 74 2.81 15.68 6.50
CA GLU A 74 3.97 14.93 6.04
C GLU A 74 4.24 13.68 6.88
N ASP A 75 4.13 13.79 8.20
CA ASP A 75 4.36 12.68 9.13
C ASP A 75 3.31 11.56 9.04
N GLN A 76 2.16 11.84 8.40
CA GLN A 76 1.08 10.86 8.22
C GLN A 76 1.13 10.16 6.86
N ILE A 77 2.04 10.56 5.98
CA ILE A 77 2.13 10.00 4.62
C ILE A 77 3.13 8.85 4.57
N LEU A 78 2.73 7.81 3.86
CA LEU A 78 3.57 6.74 3.37
C LEU A 78 3.48 6.69 1.85
N MET A 79 4.63 6.71 1.18
CA MET A 79 4.72 6.59 -0.27
C MET A 79 5.18 5.20 -0.67
N LYS A 80 4.50 4.61 -1.65
CA LYS A 80 4.94 3.36 -2.29
C LYS A 80 5.05 3.53 -3.80
N SER A 81 6.02 2.87 -4.40
CA SER A 81 6.15 2.80 -5.86
C SER A 81 7.03 1.63 -6.28
N ASP A 82 7.01 1.32 -7.59
CA ASP A 82 8.10 0.57 -8.19
C ASP A 82 9.43 1.32 -7.95
N PRO A 83 10.57 0.61 -7.79
CA PRO A 83 11.87 1.23 -7.54
C PRO A 83 12.61 1.62 -8.83
N SER A 84 11.88 2.02 -9.89
CA SER A 84 12.49 2.51 -11.12
C SER A 84 13.25 3.80 -10.90
N ASP A 85 14.22 4.09 -11.78
CA ASP A 85 15.04 5.29 -11.71
C ASP A 85 14.21 6.58 -11.74
N ASP A 86 13.12 6.62 -12.52
CA ASP A 86 12.23 7.77 -12.58
C ASP A 86 11.46 7.95 -11.28
N SER A 87 10.89 6.85 -10.73
CA SER A 87 10.19 6.88 -9.45
C SER A 87 11.11 7.36 -8.32
N LEU A 88 12.30 6.78 -8.19
CA LEU A 88 13.25 7.14 -7.15
C LEU A 88 13.73 8.60 -7.26
N LYS A 89 14.00 9.09 -8.47
CA LYS A 89 14.37 10.51 -8.68
C LYS A 89 13.23 11.45 -8.27
N ARG A 90 11.97 11.09 -8.52
CA ARG A 90 10.83 11.91 -8.10
C ARG A 90 10.65 11.90 -6.58
N ILE A 91 10.81 10.75 -5.93
CA ILE A 91 10.76 10.65 -4.46
C ILE A 91 11.87 11.52 -3.84
N GLU A 92 13.11 11.38 -4.31
CA GLU A 92 14.24 12.17 -3.82
C GLU A 92 14.02 13.67 -4.02
N ALA A 93 13.44 14.09 -5.16
CA ALA A 93 13.25 15.48 -5.49
C ALA A 93 12.07 16.15 -4.76
N TYR A 94 10.98 15.44 -4.52
CA TYR A 94 9.73 16.04 -4.05
C TYR A 94 9.28 15.57 -2.67
N ALA A 95 9.75 14.40 -2.22
CA ALA A 95 9.32 13.75 -0.97
C ALA A 95 10.47 13.07 -0.19
N PRO A 96 11.68 13.68 -0.07
CA PRO A 96 12.84 13.00 0.49
C PRO A 96 12.69 12.61 1.97
N THR A 97 11.86 13.32 2.71
CA THR A 97 11.62 13.10 4.16
C THR A 97 10.39 12.26 4.46
N ILE A 98 9.57 11.97 3.45
CA ILE A 98 8.36 11.17 3.60
C ILE A 98 8.74 9.69 3.74
N ASP A 99 8.05 8.98 4.62
CA ASP A 99 8.21 7.52 4.73
C ASP A 99 8.02 6.85 3.38
N TYR A 100 9.05 6.15 2.92
CA TYR A 100 9.03 5.51 1.61
C TYR A 100 9.28 4.00 1.72
N MET A 101 8.49 3.23 0.98
CA MET A 101 8.62 1.80 0.79
C MET A 101 8.62 1.47 -0.71
N PRO A 102 9.69 0.94 -1.30
CA PRO A 102 9.64 0.33 -2.62
C PRO A 102 8.76 -0.92 -2.61
N ILE A 103 8.16 -1.23 -3.75
CA ILE A 103 7.46 -2.48 -4.00
C ILE A 103 8.42 -3.43 -4.72
N TYR A 104 8.88 -4.46 -4.04
CA TYR A 104 9.74 -5.48 -4.63
C TYR A 104 8.91 -6.64 -5.15
N MET A 105 9.08 -6.93 -6.44
CA MET A 105 8.43 -8.04 -7.13
C MET A 105 9.42 -9.21 -7.22
N GLU A 106 9.21 -10.29 -6.46
CA GLU A 106 10.04 -11.50 -6.42
C GLU A 106 11.45 -11.30 -5.83
N GLU A 107 12.13 -10.18 -6.09
CA GLU A 107 13.51 -9.91 -5.67
C GLU A 107 13.73 -8.44 -5.29
N ASP A 108 14.70 -8.20 -4.41
CA ASP A 108 15.19 -6.87 -4.06
C ASP A 108 16.31 -6.46 -5.03
N ASN A 109 15.99 -5.56 -5.93
CA ASN A 109 16.91 -5.07 -6.95
C ASN A 109 17.32 -3.60 -6.76
N ALA A 110 16.94 -2.96 -5.66
CA ALA A 110 17.13 -1.52 -5.51
C ALA A 110 17.53 -1.06 -4.09
N SER A 111 17.49 -1.87 -3.06
CA SER A 111 17.74 -1.43 -1.69
C SER A 111 19.12 -0.77 -1.53
N GLU A 112 20.18 -1.35 -2.06
CA GLU A 112 21.53 -0.77 -2.00
C GLU A 112 21.63 0.59 -2.71
N LYS A 113 20.85 0.80 -3.76
CA LYS A 113 20.79 2.07 -4.48
C LYS A 113 20.03 3.10 -3.65
N ILE A 114 18.85 2.73 -3.12
CA ILE A 114 18.01 3.62 -2.33
C ILE A 114 18.73 4.09 -1.06
N GLU A 115 19.50 3.21 -0.42
CA GLU A 115 20.31 3.52 0.77
C GLU A 115 21.39 4.60 0.51
N LYS A 116 21.76 4.83 -0.73
CA LYS A 116 22.73 5.88 -1.15
C LYS A 116 22.07 7.20 -1.57
N MET A 117 20.74 7.20 -1.66
CA MET A 117 19.94 8.36 -2.06
C MET A 117 19.43 9.12 -0.83
N ASN A 118 19.06 10.38 -1.04
CA ASN A 118 18.39 11.17 0.00
C ASN A 118 16.88 10.84 0.03
N ILE A 119 16.55 9.63 0.49
CA ILE A 119 15.20 9.11 0.59
C ILE A 119 15.01 8.51 1.98
N ASN A 120 13.93 8.82 2.65
CA ASN A 120 13.58 8.21 3.94
C ASN A 120 13.04 6.78 3.73
N TYR A 121 13.94 5.85 3.44
CA TYR A 121 13.66 4.45 3.17
C TYR A 121 13.41 3.69 4.47
N ILE A 122 12.14 3.44 4.81
CA ILE A 122 11.74 2.83 6.09
C ILE A 122 11.49 1.33 6.01
N GLY A 123 11.27 0.74 4.84
CA GLY A 123 10.92 -0.65 4.67
C GLY A 123 10.51 -0.96 3.23
N ALA A 124 9.94 -2.13 2.98
CA ALA A 124 9.50 -2.54 1.64
C ALA A 124 8.20 -3.32 1.66
N GLU A 125 7.40 -3.14 0.62
CA GLU A 125 6.31 -4.04 0.27
C GLU A 125 6.89 -5.21 -0.54
N LEU A 126 6.63 -6.44 -0.09
CA LEU A 126 7.14 -7.65 -0.71
C LEU A 126 6.00 -8.38 -1.42
N VAL A 127 6.15 -8.53 -2.73
CA VAL A 127 5.21 -9.24 -3.60
C VAL A 127 5.91 -10.43 -4.22
N PHE A 128 5.40 -11.62 -4.00
CA PHE A 128 6.01 -12.86 -4.48
C PHE A 128 4.97 -13.94 -4.77
N LYS A 129 5.25 -14.77 -5.77
CA LYS A 129 4.35 -15.84 -6.22
C LYS A 129 4.52 -17.13 -5.42
N SER A 130 5.68 -17.31 -4.79
CA SER A 130 6.04 -18.54 -4.09
C SER A 130 6.89 -18.24 -2.87
N GLU A 131 6.81 -19.07 -1.86
CA GLU A 131 7.70 -19.04 -0.69
C GLU A 131 9.19 -19.24 -1.07
N THR A 132 9.47 -19.76 -2.28
CA THR A 132 10.84 -19.91 -2.78
C THR A 132 11.39 -18.64 -3.40
N SER A 133 10.60 -17.59 -3.57
CA SER A 133 11.06 -16.31 -4.12
C SER A 133 12.13 -15.67 -3.23
N PRO A 134 13.15 -15.00 -3.79
CA PRO A 134 14.24 -14.39 -3.02
C PRO A 134 13.78 -13.50 -1.86
N VAL A 135 12.77 -12.64 -2.06
CA VAL A 135 12.26 -11.75 -1.01
C VAL A 135 11.43 -12.45 0.06
N ALA A 136 11.02 -13.70 -0.15
CA ALA A 136 10.27 -14.50 0.80
C ALA A 136 11.17 -15.35 1.72
N GLN A 137 12.49 -15.42 1.44
CA GLN A 137 13.42 -16.25 2.20
C GLN A 137 13.66 -15.66 3.61
N ASP A 138 13.71 -16.54 4.62
CA ASP A 138 13.94 -16.13 5.99
C ASP A 138 15.24 -15.31 6.14
N SER A 139 16.30 -15.69 5.42
CA SER A 139 17.57 -14.96 5.43
C SER A 139 17.44 -13.52 4.92
N TYR A 140 16.57 -13.26 3.93
CA TYR A 140 16.28 -11.93 3.45
C TYR A 140 15.46 -11.15 4.49
N LEU A 141 14.36 -11.73 4.97
CA LEU A 141 13.48 -11.12 5.95
C LEU A 141 14.23 -10.74 7.23
N GLU A 142 15.05 -11.64 7.77
CA GLU A 142 15.90 -11.37 8.92
C GLU A 142 16.92 -10.24 8.66
N THR A 143 17.48 -10.19 7.46
CA THR A 143 18.42 -9.13 7.07
C THR A 143 17.73 -7.77 7.08
N GLN A 144 16.53 -7.67 6.52
CA GLN A 144 15.76 -6.43 6.53
C GLN A 144 15.38 -6.01 7.96
N LYS A 145 14.96 -6.95 8.80
CA LYS A 145 14.65 -6.69 10.21
C LYS A 145 15.88 -6.20 11.00
N LYS A 146 17.05 -6.81 10.79
CA LYS A 146 18.32 -6.36 11.41
C LYS A 146 18.69 -4.93 11.02
N LYS A 147 18.29 -4.49 9.82
CA LYS A 147 18.41 -3.10 9.35
C LYS A 147 17.31 -2.17 9.91
N GLY A 148 16.38 -2.68 10.70
CA GLY A 148 15.24 -1.92 11.23
C GLY A 148 14.17 -1.58 10.18
N ARG A 149 14.11 -2.33 9.07
CA ARG A 149 13.13 -2.12 7.99
C ARG A 149 11.78 -2.74 8.36
N ILE A 150 10.72 -2.03 8.01
CA ILE A 150 9.34 -2.48 8.09
C ILE A 150 9.02 -3.38 6.89
N LEU A 151 8.43 -4.54 7.14
CA LEU A 151 8.02 -5.48 6.10
C LEU A 151 6.51 -5.41 5.89
N TRP A 152 6.10 -5.22 4.64
CA TRP A 152 4.69 -5.16 4.25
C TRP A 152 4.36 -6.35 3.34
N GLY A 153 3.38 -7.16 3.73
CA GLY A 153 2.84 -8.26 2.96
C GLY A 153 1.39 -8.01 2.55
N ASN A 154 1.00 -8.59 1.42
CA ASN A 154 -0.34 -8.45 0.86
C ASN A 154 -1.16 -9.72 1.03
N ALA A 155 -2.15 -9.72 1.93
CA ALA A 155 -3.15 -10.78 1.99
C ALA A 155 -4.32 -10.58 1.01
N ILE A 156 -4.44 -9.39 0.39
CA ILE A 156 -5.46 -9.13 -0.62
C ILE A 156 -5.28 -9.99 -1.87
N LEU A 157 -6.38 -10.26 -2.57
CA LEU A 157 -6.38 -10.98 -3.85
C LEU A 157 -6.88 -10.08 -4.98
N TYR A 158 -6.08 -9.91 -6.01
CA TYR A 158 -6.57 -9.35 -7.28
C TYR A 158 -7.33 -10.40 -8.09
N SER A 159 -6.86 -11.63 -8.08
CA SER A 159 -7.51 -12.80 -8.65
C SER A 159 -6.82 -14.07 -8.14
N SER A 160 -7.49 -15.21 -8.24
CA SER A 160 -6.92 -16.52 -7.90
C SER A 160 -5.68 -16.91 -8.71
N ARG A 161 -5.37 -16.18 -9.78
CA ARG A 161 -4.22 -16.43 -10.66
C ARG A 161 -3.01 -15.54 -10.35
N VAL A 162 -3.15 -14.59 -9.44
CA VAL A 162 -2.10 -13.62 -9.12
C VAL A 162 -1.89 -13.59 -7.60
N PRO A 163 -1.20 -14.59 -7.02
CA PRO A 163 -0.83 -14.55 -5.62
C PRO A 163 0.15 -13.39 -5.38
N LEU A 164 -0.05 -12.66 -4.31
CA LEU A 164 0.79 -11.53 -3.95
C LEU A 164 1.80 -11.88 -2.85
N THR A 165 1.51 -12.91 -2.04
CA THR A 165 2.37 -13.40 -0.96
C THR A 165 2.38 -14.92 -0.93
N GLY A 166 2.76 -15.56 -2.06
CA GLY A 166 2.89 -17.00 -2.14
C GLY A 166 1.59 -17.80 -1.94
N GLY A 167 0.43 -17.13 -1.95
CA GLY A 167 -0.87 -17.74 -1.66
C GLY A 167 -1.38 -17.56 -0.23
N HIS A 168 -0.63 -16.89 0.65
CA HIS A 168 -1.02 -16.58 2.03
C HIS A 168 -1.99 -15.39 2.05
N SER A 169 -3.26 -15.64 1.72
CA SER A 169 -4.25 -14.61 1.39
C SER A 169 -5.39 -14.49 2.41
N ASP A 170 -6.22 -13.45 2.22
CA ASP A 170 -7.47 -13.26 2.95
C ASP A 170 -8.41 -14.48 2.77
N ASP A 171 -8.52 -15.02 1.54
CA ASP A 171 -9.37 -16.17 1.28
C ASP A 171 -8.89 -17.43 2.03
N VAL A 172 -7.58 -17.68 2.05
CA VAL A 172 -7.01 -18.77 2.85
C VAL A 172 -7.32 -18.57 4.33
N SER A 173 -7.17 -17.34 4.82
CA SER A 173 -7.42 -17.02 6.23
C SER A 173 -8.88 -17.19 6.65
N LEU A 174 -9.82 -16.88 5.76
CA LEU A 174 -11.24 -16.88 6.07
C LEU A 174 -11.93 -18.21 5.77
N LEU A 175 -11.47 -18.94 4.74
CA LEU A 175 -12.16 -20.10 4.20
C LEU A 175 -11.48 -21.43 4.51
N ASP A 176 -10.20 -21.41 4.88
CA ASP A 176 -9.43 -22.61 5.29
C ASP A 176 -8.91 -22.44 6.72
N ASP A 177 -7.78 -21.75 6.89
CA ASP A 177 -7.10 -21.64 8.17
C ASP A 177 -6.38 -20.27 8.28
N PRO A 178 -6.75 -19.40 9.23
CA PRO A 178 -6.09 -18.11 9.38
C PRO A 178 -4.60 -18.22 9.76
N ASP A 179 -4.14 -19.33 10.34
CA ASP A 179 -2.73 -19.58 10.63
C ASP A 179 -1.91 -19.77 9.33
N LYS A 180 -2.54 -20.21 8.24
CA LYS A 180 -1.90 -20.35 6.92
C LYS A 180 -1.88 -19.06 6.09
N GLY A 181 -2.70 -18.10 6.40
CA GLY A 181 -2.78 -16.81 5.74
C GLY A 181 -2.15 -15.70 6.59
N TRP A 182 -2.95 -14.99 7.35
CA TRP A 182 -2.47 -13.89 8.21
C TRP A 182 -1.44 -14.33 9.25
N GLY A 183 -1.60 -15.54 9.81
CA GLY A 183 -0.67 -16.14 10.76
C GLY A 183 0.71 -16.38 10.14
N TRP A 184 0.75 -16.94 8.93
CA TRP A 184 2.00 -17.16 8.21
C TRP A 184 2.79 -15.85 7.99
N LEU A 185 2.10 -14.77 7.63
CA LEU A 185 2.72 -13.45 7.50
C LEU A 185 3.22 -12.92 8.84
N ALA A 186 2.40 -13.02 9.89
CA ALA A 186 2.75 -12.55 11.23
C ALA A 186 3.94 -13.33 11.84
N ASP A 187 3.97 -14.65 11.69
CA ASP A 187 5.06 -15.52 12.19
C ASP A 187 6.39 -15.20 11.51
N ARG A 188 6.38 -14.87 10.23
CA ARG A 188 7.57 -14.43 9.50
C ARG A 188 7.96 -12.98 9.80
N GLY A 189 7.12 -12.27 10.59
CA GLY A 189 7.36 -10.91 11.09
C GLY A 189 7.15 -9.85 10.05
N PHE A 190 6.13 -10.01 9.22
CA PHE A 190 5.59 -8.89 8.48
C PHE A 190 4.91 -7.93 9.46
N ASP A 191 5.33 -6.67 9.44
CA ASP A 191 4.85 -5.63 10.35
C ASP A 191 3.51 -5.06 9.90
N ILE A 192 3.26 -5.06 8.59
CA ILE A 192 2.04 -4.58 7.96
C ILE A 192 1.46 -5.70 7.09
N ILE A 193 0.19 -6.01 7.32
CA ILE A 193 -0.60 -6.95 6.50
C ILE A 193 -1.68 -6.14 5.79
N GLN A 194 -1.59 -6.02 4.48
CA GLN A 194 -2.65 -5.43 3.67
C GLN A 194 -3.78 -6.44 3.47
N THR A 195 -4.99 -6.09 3.88
CA THR A 195 -6.16 -6.96 3.86
C THR A 195 -7.43 -6.17 3.55
N ASP A 196 -8.35 -6.78 2.82
CA ASP A 196 -9.71 -6.26 2.62
C ASP A 196 -10.63 -6.58 3.81
N TRP A 197 -10.19 -7.48 4.71
CA TRP A 197 -10.94 -7.96 5.88
C TRP A 197 -10.34 -7.47 7.19
N THR A 198 -10.11 -6.17 7.29
CA THR A 198 -9.35 -5.53 8.38
C THR A 198 -9.83 -5.95 9.77
N LYS A 199 -11.15 -5.97 10.01
CA LYS A 199 -11.69 -6.35 11.33
C LYS A 199 -11.34 -7.80 11.69
N HIS A 200 -11.55 -8.74 10.78
CA HIS A 200 -11.27 -10.16 11.01
C HIS A 200 -9.78 -10.42 11.22
N CYS A 201 -8.93 -9.81 10.40
CA CYS A 201 -7.49 -9.89 10.54
C CYS A 201 -7.02 -9.34 11.91
N VAL A 202 -7.52 -8.16 12.31
CA VAL A 202 -7.17 -7.55 13.60
C VAL A 202 -7.64 -8.41 14.78
N ASP A 203 -8.86 -8.97 14.74
CA ASP A 203 -9.38 -9.83 15.81
C ASP A 203 -8.52 -11.08 15.94
N TYR A 204 -8.19 -11.74 14.83
CA TYR A 204 -7.28 -12.88 14.81
C TYR A 204 -5.89 -12.56 15.38
N LEU A 205 -5.26 -11.47 14.92
CA LEU A 205 -3.93 -11.07 15.39
C LEU A 205 -3.90 -10.73 16.89
N LYS A 206 -5.00 -10.20 17.45
CA LYS A 206 -5.14 -9.96 18.89
C LYS A 206 -5.30 -11.26 19.66
N GLU A 207 -6.13 -12.18 19.20
CA GLU A 207 -6.34 -13.49 19.81
C GLU A 207 -5.03 -14.28 19.91
N LYS A 208 -4.26 -14.29 18.84
CA LYS A 208 -2.92 -14.94 18.77
C LYS A 208 -1.82 -14.14 19.46
N LYS A 209 -2.10 -12.94 19.99
CA LYS A 209 -1.13 -12.04 20.66
C LYS A 209 0.01 -11.50 19.77
N TYR A 210 -0.14 -11.50 18.47
CA TYR A 210 0.76 -10.80 17.55
C TYR A 210 0.62 -9.27 17.67
N ARG A 211 -0.54 -8.82 18.14
CA ARG A 211 -0.87 -7.41 18.34
C ARG A 211 -1.42 -7.18 19.75
N LYS A 212 -0.95 -6.10 20.38
CA LYS A 212 -1.48 -5.60 21.67
C LYS A 212 -2.74 -4.76 21.51
#